data_e97af842ea2a8b789c4f8cb770088eaa
#
_entry.id   e97af842ea2a8b789c4f8cb770088eaa
#
_cell.length_a   1.000
_cell.length_b   1.000
_cell.length_c   1.000
_cell.angle_alpha   90.00
_cell.angle_beta   90.00
_cell.angle_gamma   90.00
#
_symmetry.space_group_name_H-M   'P 1'
#
loop_
_entity.id
_entity.type
_entity.pdbx_description
1 polymer ?
#
loop_
_entity_poly.entity_id
_entity_poly.type
_entity_poly.pdbx_seq_one_letter_code
_entity_poly.pdbx_strand_id
1 'polypeptide(L)'
;MSCIHEKREAGLMTEDEARVALNPPDYDDTHVPKKIQPVPRFRDDVLALAELLSSDMPPLVTVRSNVACEIFYGLGDASGKGFGSTMLSKKGIKYRIGLWGSDDEGESSNWKEFKNQVEALEHEAEEGNLSNAIVYFFTDNSTVESCLYKGNSSSIKLFKLMVQMLSLIHI
;
A
#
# COMPACT_ATOMS: atom_id res chain seq x y z
N MET A 1 18.87 5.50 -10.17
CA MET A 1 20.27 5.74 -9.71
C MET A 1 21.04 4.42 -9.52
N SER A 2 20.47 3.33 -9.04
CA SER A 2 21.15 2.02 -8.87
C SER A 2 21.76 1.49 -10.17
N CYS A 3 21.01 1.54 -11.28
CA CYS A 3 21.45 0.97 -12.57
C CYS A 3 22.73 1.60 -13.15
N ILE A 4 23.00 2.87 -12.94
CA ILE A 4 24.21 3.56 -13.43
C ILE A 4 25.42 3.14 -12.59
N HIS A 5 25.25 3.03 -11.28
CA HIS A 5 26.29 2.61 -10.36
C HIS A 5 26.70 1.15 -10.60
N GLU A 6 25.74 0.26 -10.77
CA GLU A 6 25.96 -1.15 -11.08
C GLU A 6 26.67 -1.34 -12.43
N LYS A 7 26.31 -0.57 -13.46
CA LYS A 7 26.97 -0.62 -14.77
C LYS A 7 28.42 -0.14 -14.71
N ARG A 8 28.71 0.86 -13.89
CA ARG A 8 30.08 1.33 -13.67
C ARG A 8 30.94 0.28 -12.96
N GLU A 9 30.43 -0.31 -11.89
CA GLU A 9 31.14 -1.36 -11.14
C GLU A 9 31.37 -2.64 -11.97
N ALA A 10 30.42 -2.94 -12.87
CA ALA A 10 30.55 -4.06 -13.80
C ALA A 10 31.49 -3.76 -15.00
N GLY A 11 32.09 -2.58 -15.09
CA GLY A 11 32.98 -2.18 -16.20
C GLY A 11 32.25 -2.00 -17.55
N LEU A 12 30.91 -1.91 -17.52
CA LEU A 12 30.06 -1.74 -18.69
C LEU A 12 29.85 -0.26 -19.09
N MET A 13 30.39 0.66 -18.28
CA MET A 13 30.27 2.11 -18.48
C MET A 13 31.52 2.78 -17.92
N THR A 14 32.08 3.72 -18.66
CA THR A 14 33.22 4.54 -18.21
C THR A 14 32.76 5.59 -17.19
N GLU A 15 33.70 6.15 -16.46
CA GLU A 15 33.44 7.19 -15.46
C GLU A 15 32.90 8.48 -16.09
N ASP A 16 33.38 8.83 -17.29
CA ASP A 16 32.90 9.97 -18.08
C ASP A 16 31.49 9.73 -18.61
N GLU A 17 31.15 8.54 -19.10
CA GLU A 17 29.80 8.19 -19.52
C GLU A 17 28.82 8.20 -18.34
N ALA A 18 29.24 7.74 -17.18
CA ALA A 18 28.42 7.80 -15.97
C ALA A 18 28.18 9.25 -15.54
N ARG A 19 29.19 10.13 -15.65
CA ARG A 19 29.07 11.54 -15.33
C ARG A 19 28.12 12.28 -16.29
N VAL A 20 28.19 11.99 -17.58
CA VAL A 20 27.27 12.54 -18.61
C VAL A 20 25.85 12.03 -18.39
N ALA A 21 25.66 10.75 -18.04
CA ALA A 21 24.34 10.17 -17.77
C ALA A 21 23.69 10.74 -16.51
N LEU A 22 24.49 11.15 -15.51
CA LEU A 22 24.02 11.79 -14.27
C LEU A 22 23.75 13.29 -14.44
N ASN A 23 24.51 13.95 -15.35
CA ASN A 23 24.38 15.38 -15.64
C ASN A 23 24.42 15.57 -17.18
N PRO A 24 23.30 15.32 -17.88
CA PRO A 24 23.25 15.50 -19.32
C PRO A 24 23.64 16.95 -19.68
N PRO A 25 24.51 17.14 -20.69
CA PRO A 25 25.06 18.47 -21.06
C PRO A 25 24.01 19.48 -21.55
N ASP A 26 22.81 19.01 -21.89
CA ASP A 26 21.71 19.85 -22.39
C ASP A 26 20.72 20.25 -21.28
N TYR A 27 21.04 20.05 -19.99
CA TYR A 27 20.19 20.49 -18.91
C TYR A 27 20.28 22.01 -18.76
N ASP A 28 19.35 22.71 -19.38
CA ASP A 28 19.22 24.17 -19.30
C ASP A 28 18.43 24.56 -18.06
N ASP A 29 19.15 24.98 -17.01
CA ASP A 29 18.57 25.46 -15.76
C ASP A 29 17.69 26.71 -15.93
N THR A 30 17.76 27.40 -17.06
CA THR A 30 16.98 28.62 -17.30
C THR A 30 15.48 28.36 -17.38
N HIS A 31 15.08 27.14 -17.67
CA HIS A 31 13.66 26.73 -17.78
C HIS A 31 13.15 26.03 -16.52
N VAL A 32 13.99 25.80 -15.52
CA VAL A 32 13.55 25.22 -14.25
C VAL A 32 12.69 26.25 -13.51
N PRO A 33 11.42 25.97 -13.22
CA PRO A 33 10.58 26.91 -12.50
C PRO A 33 11.17 27.16 -11.10
N LYS A 34 11.44 28.43 -10.77
CA LYS A 34 11.95 28.84 -9.45
C LYS A 34 11.03 28.50 -8.30
N LYS A 35 9.77 28.18 -8.58
CA LYS A 35 8.78 27.71 -7.63
C LYS A 35 8.00 26.56 -8.29
N ILE A 36 8.06 25.41 -7.68
CA ILE A 36 7.23 24.25 -8.06
C ILE A 36 6.01 24.29 -7.16
N GLN A 37 4.81 24.32 -7.75
CA GLN A 37 3.59 24.06 -7.01
C GLN A 37 3.46 22.54 -6.82
N PRO A 38 3.54 22.06 -5.57
CA PRO A 38 3.35 20.64 -5.33
C PRO A 38 1.97 20.20 -5.83
N VAL A 39 1.90 19.06 -6.49
CA VAL A 39 0.61 18.45 -6.81
C VAL A 39 -0.18 18.22 -5.51
N PRO A 40 -1.52 18.30 -5.54
CA PRO A 40 -2.34 18.16 -4.31
C PRO A 40 -2.01 16.93 -3.48
N ARG A 41 -1.63 15.84 -4.13
CA ARG A 41 -1.24 14.58 -3.50
C ARG A 41 0.12 14.64 -2.77
N PHE A 42 1.02 15.54 -3.15
CA PHE A 42 2.38 15.60 -2.59
C PHE A 42 2.39 15.77 -1.07
N ARG A 43 1.47 16.58 -0.54
CA ARG A 43 1.33 16.77 0.90
C ARG A 43 0.95 15.46 1.61
N ASP A 44 -0.02 14.74 1.06
CA ASP A 44 -0.50 13.48 1.62
C ASP A 44 0.60 12.40 1.56
N ASP A 45 1.35 12.36 0.46
CA ASP A 45 2.49 11.46 0.30
C ASP A 45 3.62 11.77 1.32
N VAL A 46 3.91 13.05 1.56
CA VAL A 46 4.90 13.46 2.58
C VAL A 46 4.43 13.14 3.99
N LEU A 47 3.16 13.35 4.29
CA LEU A 47 2.59 13.00 5.60
C LEU A 47 2.63 11.49 5.85
N ALA A 48 2.28 10.69 4.84
CA ALA A 48 2.36 9.23 4.92
C ALA A 48 3.82 8.76 5.14
N LEU A 49 4.78 9.34 4.42
CA LEU A 49 6.20 9.05 4.63
C LEU A 49 6.68 9.50 6.02
N ALA A 50 6.24 10.66 6.49
CA ALA A 50 6.59 11.15 7.82
C ALA A 50 6.05 10.20 8.91
N GLU A 51 4.84 9.67 8.74
CA GLU A 51 4.25 8.71 9.65
C GLU A 51 4.98 7.37 9.63
N LEU A 52 5.31 6.85 8.44
CA LEU A 52 6.11 5.63 8.27
C LEU A 52 7.53 5.74 8.86
N LEU A 53 8.11 6.93 8.86
CA LEU A 53 9.48 7.19 9.32
C LEU A 53 9.56 7.77 10.73
N SER A 54 8.42 8.16 11.32
CA SER A 54 8.37 8.78 12.65
C SER A 54 8.41 7.79 13.81
N SER A 55 8.27 6.50 13.55
CA SER A 55 8.47 5.48 14.58
C SER A 55 9.96 5.38 14.94
N ASP A 56 10.27 5.27 16.23
CA ASP A 56 11.64 5.04 16.73
C ASP A 56 12.29 3.75 16.20
N MET A 57 11.53 2.97 15.47
CA MET A 57 11.98 1.75 14.81
C MET A 57 11.75 1.87 13.30
N PRO A 58 12.79 1.73 12.47
CA PRO A 58 12.60 1.62 11.03
C PRO A 58 11.69 0.43 10.71
N PRO A 59 10.90 0.49 9.62
CA PRO A 59 10.06 -0.62 9.22
C PRO A 59 10.94 -1.88 9.08
N LEU A 60 10.72 -2.82 9.99
CA LEU A 60 11.41 -4.11 9.98
C LEU A 60 10.79 -4.94 8.86
N VAL A 61 11.54 -5.18 7.82
CA VAL A 61 11.21 -6.26 6.88
C VAL A 61 11.41 -7.57 7.64
N THR A 62 10.33 -8.17 8.09
CA THR A 62 10.39 -9.48 8.73
C THR A 62 10.86 -10.47 7.69
N VAL A 63 12.13 -10.86 7.76
CA VAL A 63 12.60 -12.05 7.04
C VAL A 63 11.73 -13.20 7.56
N ARG A 64 11.04 -13.90 6.67
CA ARG A 64 10.21 -15.05 7.02
C ARG A 64 10.97 -15.95 7.96
N SER A 65 10.63 -15.90 9.24
CA SER A 65 11.16 -16.82 10.23
C SER A 65 10.41 -18.14 10.11
N ASN A 66 11.05 -19.26 10.45
CA ASN A 66 10.37 -20.56 10.59
C ASN A 66 9.45 -20.61 11.81
N VAL A 67 9.03 -19.48 12.32
CA VAL A 67 8.07 -19.40 13.43
C VAL A 67 6.69 -19.76 12.90
N ALA A 68 6.01 -20.65 13.59
CA ALA A 68 4.62 -20.98 13.29
C ALA A 68 3.76 -19.73 13.38
N CYS A 69 3.25 -19.28 12.24
CA CYS A 69 2.35 -18.14 12.16
C CYS A 69 0.91 -18.60 12.06
N GLU A 70 -0.01 -17.79 12.55
CA GLU A 70 -1.44 -18.02 12.31
C GLU A 70 -1.77 -17.61 10.87
N ILE A 71 -2.58 -18.41 10.18
CA ILE A 71 -2.97 -18.15 8.81
C ILE A 71 -4.45 -17.76 8.79
N PHE A 72 -4.73 -16.62 8.16
CA PHE A 72 -6.06 -16.12 7.92
C PHE A 72 -6.38 -16.13 6.42
N TYR A 73 -7.59 -16.49 6.10
CA TYR A 73 -8.14 -16.40 4.75
C TYR A 73 -9.33 -15.45 4.78
N GLY A 74 -9.17 -14.31 4.14
CA GLY A 74 -10.19 -13.28 4.03
C GLY A 74 -10.89 -13.32 2.68
N LEU A 75 -12.21 -13.31 2.68
CA LEU A 75 -13.05 -13.13 1.51
C LEU A 75 -14.03 -12.01 1.80
N GLY A 76 -14.30 -11.19 0.82
CA GLY A 76 -15.26 -10.09 0.98
C GLY A 76 -15.81 -9.65 -0.35
N ASP A 77 -17.07 -9.26 -0.34
CA ASP A 77 -17.76 -8.67 -1.47
C ASP A 77 -18.56 -7.46 -0.98
N ALA A 78 -18.78 -6.50 -1.87
CA ALA A 78 -19.52 -5.28 -1.57
C ALA A 78 -20.41 -4.85 -2.73
N SER A 79 -21.63 -4.57 -2.42
CA SER A 79 -22.60 -4.00 -3.35
C SER A 79 -22.78 -2.49 -3.14
N GLY A 80 -23.60 -1.86 -3.96
CA GLY A 80 -23.95 -0.46 -3.78
C GLY A 80 -24.58 -0.14 -2.42
N LYS A 81 -25.26 -1.10 -1.77
CA LYS A 81 -26.01 -0.90 -0.54
C LYS A 81 -25.38 -1.52 0.70
N GLY A 82 -24.64 -2.59 0.55
CA GLY A 82 -24.10 -3.31 1.69
C GLY A 82 -22.85 -4.10 1.37
N PHE A 83 -22.30 -4.74 2.39
CA PHE A 83 -21.08 -5.52 2.31
C PHE A 83 -21.18 -6.81 3.12
N GLY A 84 -20.38 -7.79 2.75
CA GLY A 84 -20.17 -8.99 3.51
C GLY A 84 -18.71 -9.41 3.45
N SER A 85 -18.18 -9.89 4.56
CA SER A 85 -16.84 -10.50 4.59
C SER A 85 -16.76 -11.66 5.55
N THR A 86 -15.79 -12.53 5.30
CA THR A 86 -15.49 -13.68 6.16
C THR A 86 -14.00 -13.72 6.41
N MET A 87 -13.62 -14.06 7.64
CA MET A 87 -12.25 -14.36 8.01
C MET A 87 -12.19 -15.76 8.60
N LEU A 88 -11.47 -16.65 7.92
CA LEU A 88 -11.25 -18.02 8.35
C LEU A 88 -9.86 -18.13 8.97
N SER A 89 -9.77 -18.69 10.17
CA SER A 89 -8.53 -19.05 10.84
C SER A 89 -8.67 -20.42 11.53
N LYS A 90 -7.63 -20.86 12.20
CA LYS A 90 -7.69 -22.08 13.04
C LYS A 90 -8.71 -21.96 14.18
N LYS A 91 -9.05 -20.73 14.60
CA LYS A 91 -10.04 -20.47 15.66
C LYS A 91 -11.47 -20.59 15.17
N GLY A 92 -11.68 -20.62 13.86
CA GLY A 92 -13.00 -20.72 13.24
C GLY A 92 -13.22 -19.70 12.14
N ILE A 93 -14.48 -19.52 11.77
CA ILE A 93 -14.92 -18.57 10.75
C ILE A 93 -15.66 -17.43 11.44
N LYS A 94 -15.26 -16.20 11.15
CA LYS A 94 -15.97 -14.99 11.51
C LYS A 94 -16.67 -14.44 10.28
N TYR A 95 -17.85 -13.89 10.50
CA TYR A 95 -18.67 -13.26 9.47
C TYR A 95 -18.90 -11.80 9.85
N ARG A 96 -18.78 -10.92 8.87
CA ARG A 96 -19.14 -9.52 8.99
C ARG A 96 -20.12 -9.19 7.85
N ILE A 97 -21.24 -8.56 8.18
CA ILE A 97 -22.25 -8.13 7.22
C ILE A 97 -22.82 -6.79 7.68
N GLY A 98 -23.08 -5.90 6.74
CA GLY A 98 -23.64 -4.60 7.05
C GLY A 98 -24.14 -3.84 5.83
N LEU A 99 -24.70 -2.68 6.12
CA LEU A 99 -25.11 -1.70 5.11
C LEU A 99 -24.14 -0.52 5.15
N TRP A 100 -23.92 0.09 3.99
CA TRP A 100 -23.11 1.30 3.91
C TRP A 100 -23.84 2.47 4.58
N GLY A 101 -23.10 3.31 5.27
CA GLY A 101 -23.61 4.55 5.81
C GLY A 101 -23.84 5.61 4.73
N SER A 102 -24.52 6.70 5.10
CA SER A 102 -24.75 7.85 4.21
C SER A 102 -23.46 8.42 3.61
N ASP A 103 -22.37 8.38 4.37
CA ASP A 103 -21.07 8.92 3.97
C ASP A 103 -20.40 8.07 2.87
N ASP A 104 -20.80 6.81 2.75
CA ASP A 104 -20.28 5.86 1.77
C ASP A 104 -21.16 5.72 0.53
N GLU A 105 -22.32 6.37 0.51
CA GLU A 105 -23.37 6.15 -0.50
C GLU A 105 -22.91 6.52 -1.91
N GLY A 106 -22.11 7.57 -2.05
CA GLY A 106 -21.56 8.06 -3.33
C GLY A 106 -20.26 7.40 -3.77
N GLU A 107 -19.71 6.44 -3.00
CA GLU A 107 -18.43 5.84 -3.30
C GLU A 107 -18.52 4.75 -4.39
N SER A 108 -17.41 4.60 -5.13
CA SER A 108 -17.33 3.60 -6.21
C SER A 108 -17.35 2.17 -5.66
N SER A 109 -17.76 1.21 -6.50
CA SER A 109 -17.72 -0.23 -6.19
C SER A 109 -16.33 -0.66 -5.75
N ASN A 110 -15.29 -0.28 -6.51
CA ASN A 110 -13.91 -0.60 -6.18
C ASN A 110 -13.50 -0.12 -4.78
N TRP A 111 -13.93 1.08 -4.41
CA TRP A 111 -13.66 1.65 -3.10
C TRP A 111 -14.40 0.89 -2.00
N LYS A 112 -15.67 0.55 -2.22
CA LYS A 112 -16.48 -0.20 -1.26
C LYS A 112 -15.94 -1.61 -1.02
N GLU A 113 -15.54 -2.30 -2.07
CA GLU A 113 -14.92 -3.62 -1.94
C GLU A 113 -13.59 -3.55 -1.17
N PHE A 114 -12.73 -2.57 -1.50
CA PHE A 114 -11.47 -2.41 -0.79
C PHE A 114 -11.68 -2.00 0.68
N LYS A 115 -12.59 -1.07 0.95
CA LYS A 115 -12.96 -0.66 2.32
C LYS A 115 -13.43 -1.85 3.14
N ASN A 116 -14.30 -2.69 2.59
CA ASN A 116 -14.78 -3.89 3.27
C ASN A 116 -13.62 -4.81 3.70
N GLN A 117 -12.60 -4.99 2.86
CA GLN A 117 -11.42 -5.79 3.20
C GLN A 117 -10.56 -5.14 4.28
N VAL A 118 -10.35 -3.82 4.18
CA VAL A 118 -9.59 -3.05 5.18
C VAL A 118 -10.27 -3.13 6.55
N GLU A 119 -11.56 -2.89 6.63
CA GLU A 119 -12.32 -2.96 7.88
C GLU A 119 -12.37 -4.38 8.47
N ALA A 120 -12.35 -5.41 7.63
CA ALA A 120 -12.24 -6.80 8.12
C ALA A 120 -10.88 -7.05 8.79
N LEU A 121 -9.80 -6.49 8.23
CA LEU A 121 -8.47 -6.53 8.84
C LEU A 121 -8.37 -5.70 10.12
N GLU A 122 -8.94 -4.50 10.13
CA GLU A 122 -8.95 -3.64 11.32
C GLU A 122 -9.57 -4.37 12.50
N HIS A 123 -10.67 -5.05 12.28
CA HIS A 123 -11.33 -5.81 13.33
C HIS A 123 -10.46 -6.94 13.88
N GLU A 124 -9.71 -7.66 13.03
CA GLU A 124 -8.75 -8.67 13.51
C GLU A 124 -7.53 -8.03 14.20
N ALA A 125 -7.10 -6.84 13.77
CA ALA A 125 -6.03 -6.09 14.44
C ALA A 125 -6.45 -5.62 15.83
N GLU A 126 -7.65 -5.07 15.98
CA GLU A 126 -8.21 -4.63 17.25
C GLU A 126 -8.31 -5.78 18.28
N GLU A 127 -8.59 -6.98 17.80
CA GLU A 127 -8.59 -8.18 18.64
C GLU A 127 -7.18 -8.73 18.93
N GLY A 128 -6.14 -8.14 18.37
CA GLY A 128 -4.74 -8.58 18.54
C GLY A 128 -4.39 -9.86 17.80
N ASN A 129 -5.20 -10.26 16.81
CA ASN A 129 -5.02 -11.51 16.09
C ASN A 129 -3.95 -11.45 14.99
N LEU A 130 -3.52 -10.26 14.56
CA LEU A 130 -2.60 -10.12 13.43
C LEU A 130 -1.12 -10.24 13.81
N SER A 131 -0.78 -10.36 15.08
CA SER A 131 0.60 -10.57 15.51
C SER A 131 1.13 -11.92 15.03
N ASN A 132 2.22 -11.91 14.27
CA ASN A 132 2.80 -13.10 13.63
C ASN A 132 1.79 -13.88 12.75
N ALA A 133 0.93 -13.17 12.04
CA ALA A 133 -0.07 -13.75 11.16
C ALA A 133 0.32 -13.60 9.69
N ILE A 134 -0.15 -14.55 8.88
CA ILE A 134 -0.17 -14.43 7.41
C ILE A 134 -1.63 -14.33 7.00
N VAL A 135 -1.96 -13.28 6.26
CA VAL A 135 -3.33 -13.06 5.76
C VAL A 135 -3.36 -13.21 4.24
N TYR A 136 -4.21 -14.08 3.75
CA TYR A 136 -4.52 -14.23 2.34
C TYR A 136 -5.89 -13.62 2.08
N PHE A 137 -5.94 -12.56 1.29
CA PHE A 137 -7.19 -11.98 0.81
C PHE A 137 -7.51 -12.46 -0.60
N PHE A 138 -8.77 -12.83 -0.78
CA PHE A 138 -9.33 -13.17 -2.09
C PHE A 138 -10.28 -12.07 -2.52
N THR A 139 -10.04 -11.52 -3.68
CA THR A 139 -10.88 -10.50 -4.32
C THR A 139 -11.06 -10.84 -5.79
N ASP A 140 -12.23 -10.60 -6.32
CA ASP A 140 -12.51 -10.65 -7.75
C ASP A 140 -12.33 -9.27 -8.43
N ASN A 141 -12.00 -8.24 -7.63
CA ASN A 141 -11.78 -6.90 -8.10
C ASN A 141 -10.32 -6.67 -8.54
N SER A 142 -10.10 -6.69 -9.84
CA SER A 142 -8.78 -6.47 -10.44
C SER A 142 -8.16 -5.10 -10.12
N THR A 143 -8.99 -4.09 -9.83
CA THR A 143 -8.50 -2.75 -9.42
C THR A 143 -7.92 -2.80 -8.02
N VAL A 144 -8.58 -3.48 -7.08
CA VAL A 144 -8.08 -3.67 -5.72
C VAL A 144 -6.81 -4.50 -5.73
N GLU A 145 -6.81 -5.62 -6.46
CA GLU A 145 -5.61 -6.46 -6.66
C GLU A 145 -4.43 -5.63 -7.20
N SER A 146 -4.67 -4.85 -8.26
CA SER A 146 -3.64 -4.00 -8.86
C SER A 146 -3.10 -2.94 -7.90
N CYS A 147 -3.96 -2.34 -7.06
CA CYS A 147 -3.55 -1.38 -6.04
C CYS A 147 -2.61 -2.02 -5.02
N LEU A 148 -2.97 -3.19 -4.52
CA LEU A 148 -2.19 -3.93 -3.53
C LEU A 148 -0.85 -4.38 -4.12
N TYR A 149 -0.88 -4.97 -5.32
CA TYR A 149 0.33 -5.45 -5.98
C TYR A 149 1.33 -4.34 -6.30
N LYS A 150 0.84 -3.18 -6.75
CA LYS A 150 1.69 -2.03 -7.10
C LYS A 150 2.06 -1.16 -5.91
N GLY A 151 1.38 -1.29 -4.78
CA GLY A 151 1.53 -0.38 -3.65
C GLY A 151 1.15 1.07 -4.00
N ASN A 152 0.30 1.29 -5.03
CA ASN A 152 -0.06 2.61 -5.51
C ASN A 152 -1.41 2.60 -6.23
N SER A 153 -2.06 3.78 -6.26
CA SER A 153 -3.29 4.03 -7.01
C SER A 153 -3.36 5.45 -7.54
N SER A 154 -3.94 5.64 -8.72
CA SER A 154 -4.27 6.97 -9.26
C SER A 154 -5.44 7.61 -8.51
N SER A 155 -6.29 6.82 -7.86
CA SER A 155 -7.36 7.30 -6.99
C SER A 155 -6.82 7.56 -5.58
N ILE A 156 -6.90 8.81 -5.13
CA ILE A 156 -6.52 9.20 -3.76
C ILE A 156 -7.29 8.39 -2.70
N LYS A 157 -8.58 8.12 -2.95
CA LYS A 157 -9.42 7.35 -2.02
C LYS A 157 -8.94 5.90 -1.87
N LEU A 158 -8.63 5.23 -2.98
CA LEU A 158 -8.07 3.88 -2.95
C LEU A 158 -6.67 3.86 -2.35
N PHE A 159 -5.86 4.89 -2.64
CA PHE A 159 -4.52 5.00 -2.06
C PHE A 159 -4.57 5.13 -0.54
N LYS A 160 -5.50 5.92 0.01
CA LYS A 160 -5.69 6.03 1.46
C LYS A 160 -6.04 4.69 2.10
N LEU A 161 -6.96 3.95 1.51
CA LEU A 161 -7.30 2.59 1.99
C LEU A 161 -6.11 1.64 1.91
N MET A 162 -5.31 1.74 0.86
CA MET A 162 -4.09 0.93 0.75
C MET A 162 -3.08 1.26 1.86
N VAL A 163 -2.84 2.55 2.13
CA VAL A 163 -1.95 2.98 3.23
C VAL A 163 -2.48 2.48 4.58
N GLN A 164 -3.77 2.60 4.81
CA GLN A 164 -4.44 2.09 6.00
C GLN A 164 -4.24 0.58 6.15
N MET A 165 -4.47 -0.20 5.09
CA MET A 165 -4.22 -1.64 5.08
C MET A 165 -2.75 -1.99 5.38
N LEU A 166 -1.81 -1.28 4.75
CA LEU A 166 -0.39 -1.48 5.00
C LEU A 166 0.01 -1.16 6.44
N SER A 167 -0.59 -0.15 7.06
CA SER A 167 -0.34 0.18 8.47
C SER A 167 -0.75 -0.95 9.42
N LEU A 168 -1.80 -1.69 9.10
CA LEU A 168 -2.25 -2.84 9.88
C LEU A 168 -1.33 -4.07 9.78
N ILE A 169 -0.59 -4.18 8.67
CA ILE A 169 0.32 -5.31 8.43
C ILE A 169 1.68 -5.10 9.12
N HIS A 170 2.00 -3.88 9.50
CA HIS A 170 3.28 -3.51 10.13
C HIS A 170 3.20 -3.33 11.66
N ILE A 171 2.10 -3.78 12.28
CA ILE A 171 1.93 -3.74 13.75
C ILE A 171 2.69 -4.88 14.43
#